data_6ffb7a402ca3df6ca97dc4886f4f864d
#
_entry.id   6ffb7a402ca3df6ca97dc4886f4f864d
#
_cell.length_a   1.000
_cell.length_b   1.000
_cell.length_c   1.000
_cell.angle_alpha   90.00
_cell.angle_beta   90.00
_cell.angle_gamma   90.00
#
_symmetry.space_group_name_H-M   'P 1'
#
loop_
_entity.id
_entity.type
_entity.pdbx_description
1 polymer ?
#
loop_
_entity_poly.entity_id
_entity_poly.type
_entity_poly.pdbx_seq_one_letter_code
_entity_poly.pdbx_strand_id
1 'polypeptide(L)'
;MEDPAPTSEASIRRSKRNRAPTRKQVAREAEAENREKAGEASDHAERESSPDEFDEARPKSKRARASEGTSSVAHKAADLRLIEVVKGNGKLIPHAVKLWVERYEKDSKPAMVELLTMLFEACGAKYYDKGDLVDETDVDDVVVALVSCAKKGEAEDYQNSKKREFKNFKGNLESFWENLVRDCQHGPLFDKVLFDKCMDYIIALSCTPPRVYRQVASLMGLRLVTSYISIANMLRSQRETTRRQLDAEKKKKTEGPRVESLNNRFSDTHEKITLLEEMMRKIFTG
;
A
#
# COMPACT_ATOMS: atom_id res chain seq x y z
N MET A 1 -12.98 -51.58 -55.59
CA MET A 1 -14.31 -52.01 -55.12
C MET A 1 -14.27 -51.67 -53.66
N GLU A 2 -14.97 -50.79 -53.12
CA GLU A 2 -15.99 -49.74 -53.39
C GLU A 2 -15.96 -48.78 -52.24
N ASP A 3 -15.96 -47.47 -52.53
CA ASP A 3 -16.44 -46.39 -51.66
C ASP A 3 -17.95 -46.52 -51.42
N PRO A 4 -18.62 -45.75 -50.63
CA PRO A 4 -18.29 -44.47 -50.03
C PRO A 4 -18.86 -44.20 -48.63
N ALA A 5 -18.52 -43.00 -48.10
CA ALA A 5 -19.11 -42.27 -47.01
C ALA A 5 -20.64 -42.01 -47.13
N PRO A 6 -21.34 -41.57 -46.09
CA PRO A 6 -21.40 -40.11 -45.91
C PRO A 6 -21.48 -39.58 -44.47
N THR A 7 -20.99 -38.38 -44.33
CA THR A 7 -21.20 -37.27 -43.43
C THR A 7 -22.60 -37.15 -42.82
N SER A 8 -22.65 -36.82 -41.51
CA SER A 8 -23.82 -36.11 -40.95
C SER A 8 -23.34 -34.92 -40.12
N GLU A 9 -23.54 -33.73 -40.65
CA GLU A 9 -23.45 -32.45 -39.97
C GLU A 9 -24.50 -32.32 -38.86
N ALA A 10 -24.04 -32.16 -37.64
CA ALA A 10 -24.92 -31.80 -36.52
C ALA A 10 -25.04 -30.26 -36.41
N SER A 11 -26.13 -29.76 -36.93
CA SER A 11 -26.59 -28.37 -36.80
C SER A 11 -26.80 -27.98 -35.36
N ILE A 12 -25.93 -27.11 -34.84
CA ILE A 12 -26.11 -26.48 -33.51
C ILE A 12 -27.08 -25.34 -33.64
N ARG A 13 -28.34 -25.56 -33.22
CA ARG A 13 -29.38 -24.52 -33.05
C ARG A 13 -29.02 -23.64 -31.89
N ARG A 14 -28.50 -22.42 -32.15
CA ARG A 14 -28.40 -21.31 -31.17
C ARG A 14 -29.79 -20.75 -30.87
N SER A 15 -30.31 -21.06 -29.68
CA SER A 15 -31.48 -20.41 -29.11
C SER A 15 -31.16 -18.99 -28.68
N LYS A 16 -31.67 -17.99 -29.40
CA LYS A 16 -31.68 -16.58 -28.97
C LYS A 16 -32.72 -16.42 -27.86
N ARG A 17 -32.32 -16.46 -26.59
CA ARG A 17 -33.14 -15.98 -25.48
C ARG A 17 -33.08 -14.45 -25.46
N ASN A 18 -34.14 -13.79 -25.81
CA ASN A 18 -34.40 -12.38 -25.56
C ASN A 18 -34.44 -12.17 -24.02
N ARG A 19 -33.36 -11.60 -23.46
CA ARG A 19 -33.39 -11.11 -22.08
C ARG A 19 -33.92 -9.69 -22.09
N ALA A 20 -34.95 -9.45 -21.30
CA ALA A 20 -35.45 -8.11 -21.03
C ALA A 20 -34.34 -7.22 -20.43
N PRO A 21 -34.26 -5.93 -20.81
CA PRO A 21 -33.19 -5.03 -20.34
C PRO A 21 -33.29 -4.84 -18.82
N THR A 22 -32.18 -4.84 -18.15
CA THR A 22 -32.09 -4.64 -16.70
C THR A 22 -32.38 -3.19 -16.33
N ARG A 23 -32.99 -2.98 -15.14
CA ARG A 23 -33.36 -1.67 -14.60
C ARG A 23 -32.25 -0.59 -14.68
N LYS A 24 -30.97 -1.01 -14.75
CA LYS A 24 -29.81 -0.13 -14.97
C LYS A 24 -29.62 0.34 -16.42
N GLN A 25 -30.10 -0.43 -17.41
CA GLN A 25 -30.03 -0.02 -18.82
C GLN A 25 -31.12 0.99 -19.15
N VAL A 26 -32.34 0.77 -18.59
CA VAL A 26 -33.45 1.71 -18.74
C VAL A 26 -33.18 3.07 -18.11
N ALA A 27 -32.47 3.10 -16.96
CA ALA A 27 -32.05 4.35 -16.31
C ALA A 27 -31.01 5.13 -17.12
N ARG A 28 -30.08 4.46 -17.82
CA ARG A 28 -29.08 5.11 -18.68
C ARG A 28 -29.66 5.70 -19.95
N GLU A 29 -30.66 5.06 -20.53
CA GLU A 29 -31.39 5.55 -21.72
C GLU A 29 -32.26 6.77 -21.38
N ALA A 30 -32.87 6.80 -20.21
CA ALA A 30 -33.64 7.95 -19.71
C ALA A 30 -32.75 9.17 -19.38
N GLU A 31 -31.52 8.98 -18.92
CA GLU A 31 -30.54 10.07 -18.68
C GLU A 31 -29.98 10.63 -20.01
N ALA A 32 -29.83 9.80 -21.04
CA ALA A 32 -29.38 10.24 -22.36
C ALA A 32 -30.46 11.09 -23.06
N GLU A 33 -31.72 10.68 -22.98
CA GLU A 33 -32.85 11.41 -23.60
C GLU A 33 -33.15 12.76 -22.92
N ASN A 34 -32.87 12.87 -21.61
CA ASN A 34 -33.02 14.13 -20.86
C ASN A 34 -31.87 15.13 -21.17
N ARG A 35 -30.72 14.64 -21.67
CA ARG A 35 -29.57 15.47 -22.04
C ARG A 35 -29.71 16.07 -23.43
N GLU A 36 -30.40 15.40 -24.34
CA GLU A 36 -30.73 15.96 -25.68
C GLU A 36 -31.84 17.03 -25.63
N LYS A 37 -32.80 16.92 -24.70
CA LYS A 37 -33.86 17.93 -24.54
C LYS A 37 -33.43 19.21 -23.81
N ALA A 38 -32.28 19.23 -23.18
CA ALA A 38 -31.71 20.42 -22.48
C ALA A 38 -30.80 21.27 -23.40
N GLY A 39 -30.53 20.84 -24.64
CA GLY A 39 -29.66 21.52 -25.60
C GLY A 39 -30.34 22.51 -26.53
N GLU A 40 -31.66 22.60 -26.57
CA GLU A 40 -32.37 23.41 -27.57
C GLU A 40 -33.06 24.72 -27.07
N ALA A 41 -32.80 25.11 -25.81
CA ALA A 41 -33.42 26.32 -25.26
C ALA A 41 -32.37 27.27 -24.65
N SER A 42 -31.57 27.91 -25.49
CA SER A 42 -30.79 29.09 -25.08
C SER A 42 -30.24 29.84 -26.29
N ASP A 43 -31.14 30.54 -26.99
CA ASP A 43 -30.76 31.69 -27.78
C ASP A 43 -31.89 32.72 -27.74
N HIS A 44 -31.55 33.97 -27.41
CA HIS A 44 -32.29 35.23 -27.33
C HIS A 44 -32.61 35.76 -25.93
N ALA A 45 -31.84 36.74 -25.52
CA ALA A 45 -32.22 38.14 -25.38
C ALA A 45 -31.28 38.88 -24.39
N GLU A 46 -30.48 39.79 -24.92
CA GLU A 46 -29.88 40.91 -24.18
C GLU A 46 -30.97 41.92 -23.78
N ARG A 47 -30.88 42.51 -22.56
CA ARG A 47 -30.89 43.96 -22.31
C ARG A 47 -31.08 44.30 -20.81
N GLU A 48 -30.08 45.07 -20.33
CA GLU A 48 -30.11 46.26 -19.45
C GLU A 48 -31.03 46.31 -18.21
N SER A 49 -30.49 46.48 -17.05
CA SER A 49 -30.34 47.70 -16.20
C SER A 49 -30.27 47.37 -14.73
N SER A 50 -29.33 48.01 -14.04
CA SER A 50 -29.06 48.14 -12.61
C SER A 50 -30.13 49.05 -11.91
N PRO A 51 -30.03 49.32 -10.56
CA PRO A 51 -29.82 48.49 -9.38
C PRO A 51 -30.98 48.68 -8.36
N ASP A 52 -31.07 47.85 -7.31
CA ASP A 52 -31.31 48.26 -5.92
C ASP A 52 -31.32 47.08 -4.95
N GLU A 53 -30.79 47.37 -3.79
CA GLU A 53 -30.70 46.63 -2.54
C GLU A 53 -31.85 45.70 -2.20
N PHE A 54 -31.55 44.50 -1.68
CA PHE A 54 -32.04 44.01 -0.38
C PHE A 54 -31.31 42.75 0.08
N ASP A 55 -31.05 42.73 1.35
CA ASP A 55 -30.37 41.82 2.24
C ASP A 55 -30.93 40.36 2.24
N GLU A 56 -30.07 39.48 2.74
CA GLU A 56 -30.36 38.19 3.36
C GLU A 56 -30.18 36.87 2.58
N ALA A 57 -29.40 36.04 3.26
CA ALA A 57 -29.26 34.58 3.14
C ALA A 57 -28.20 34.00 2.17
N ARG A 58 -26.94 34.11 2.60
CA ARG A 58 -25.85 33.27 2.11
C ARG A 58 -26.07 31.79 2.52
N PRO A 59 -26.11 30.82 1.63
CA PRO A 59 -26.06 29.40 2.02
C PRO A 59 -24.68 29.06 2.57
N LYS A 60 -24.60 28.62 3.81
CA LYS A 60 -23.39 28.17 4.52
C LYS A 60 -22.71 27.08 3.71
N SER A 61 -21.47 27.33 3.29
CA SER A 61 -20.62 26.40 2.55
C SER A 61 -20.33 25.15 3.40
N LYS A 62 -20.60 23.96 2.83
CA LYS A 62 -20.28 22.64 3.38
C LYS A 62 -18.76 22.31 3.42
N ARG A 63 -17.88 23.30 3.48
CA ARG A 63 -16.41 23.12 3.42
C ARG A 63 -15.71 23.03 4.78
N ALA A 64 -16.41 23.24 5.90
CA ALA A 64 -15.79 23.27 7.23
C ALA A 64 -15.77 21.91 7.97
N ARG A 65 -16.33 20.82 7.40
CA ARG A 65 -16.42 19.51 8.08
C ARG A 65 -15.31 18.50 7.74
N ALA A 66 -14.47 18.80 6.76
CA ALA A 66 -13.39 17.88 6.34
C ALA A 66 -12.08 18.09 7.13
N SER A 67 -11.84 19.27 7.73
CA SER A 67 -10.60 19.56 8.47
C SER A 67 -10.64 19.13 9.94
N GLU A 68 -11.80 19.12 10.57
CA GLU A 68 -11.92 18.68 11.98
C GLU A 68 -11.82 17.15 12.11
N GLY A 69 -12.26 16.39 11.09
CA GLY A 69 -12.17 14.92 11.09
C GLY A 69 -10.73 14.39 10.97
N THR A 70 -9.88 15.06 10.20
CA THR A 70 -8.48 14.65 10.01
C THR A 70 -7.61 14.95 11.21
N SER A 71 -7.83 16.07 11.89
CA SER A 71 -7.10 16.42 13.12
C SER A 71 -7.39 15.45 14.26
N SER A 72 -8.65 15.09 14.50
CA SER A 72 -9.02 14.14 15.56
C SER A 72 -8.51 12.70 15.31
N VAL A 73 -8.42 12.30 14.06
CA VAL A 73 -7.89 10.98 13.66
C VAL A 73 -6.36 10.94 13.85
N ALA A 74 -5.66 12.01 13.47
CA ALA A 74 -4.22 12.13 13.66
C ALA A 74 -3.81 12.10 15.14
N HIS A 75 -4.52 12.85 16.01
CA HIS A 75 -4.27 12.83 17.45
C HIS A 75 -4.49 11.44 18.07
N LYS A 76 -5.55 10.74 17.68
CA LYS A 76 -5.79 9.35 18.14
C LYS A 76 -4.72 8.38 17.69
N ALA A 77 -4.15 8.56 16.49
CA ALA A 77 -3.08 7.70 15.99
C ALA A 77 -1.73 7.96 16.70
N ALA A 78 -1.50 9.18 17.19
CA ALA A 78 -0.26 9.55 17.88
C ALA A 78 -0.14 8.93 19.29
N ASP A 79 -1.26 8.70 19.95
CA ASP A 79 -1.29 8.19 21.33
C ASP A 79 -1.30 6.65 21.43
N LEU A 80 -1.55 5.96 20.31
CA LEU A 80 -1.65 4.50 20.29
C LEU A 80 -0.32 3.86 19.88
N ARG A 81 0.02 2.73 20.53
CA ARG A 81 1.13 1.89 20.07
C ARG A 81 0.81 1.30 18.69
N LEU A 82 1.82 1.09 17.85
CA LEU A 82 1.64 0.55 16.49
C LEU A 82 0.83 -0.75 16.46
N ILE A 83 1.07 -1.66 17.43
CA ILE A 83 0.34 -2.93 17.51
C ILE A 83 -1.15 -2.72 17.82
N GLU A 84 -1.51 -1.72 18.61
CA GLU A 84 -2.91 -1.42 18.93
C GLU A 84 -3.65 -0.87 17.71
N VAL A 85 -2.96 -0.11 16.86
CA VAL A 85 -3.50 0.34 15.56
C VAL A 85 -3.76 -0.86 14.65
N VAL A 86 -2.81 -1.81 14.58
CA VAL A 86 -2.94 -3.03 13.75
C VAL A 86 -4.05 -3.94 14.27
N LYS A 87 -4.17 -4.12 15.60
CA LYS A 87 -5.25 -4.93 16.21
C LYS A 87 -6.63 -4.27 16.07
N GLY A 88 -6.67 -2.95 16.06
CA GLY A 88 -7.91 -2.17 16.13
C GLY A 88 -8.41 -1.64 14.80
N ASN A 89 -8.41 -0.32 14.66
CA ASN A 89 -9.01 0.38 13.53
C ASN A 89 -8.01 0.62 12.39
N GLY A 90 -8.07 -0.19 11.35
CA GLY A 90 -7.20 -0.07 10.17
C GLY A 90 -7.24 1.30 9.46
N LYS A 91 -8.27 2.12 9.68
CA LYS A 91 -8.33 3.49 9.12
C LYS A 91 -7.27 4.42 9.72
N LEU A 92 -6.72 4.09 10.89
CA LEU A 92 -5.65 4.84 11.54
C LEU A 92 -4.26 4.52 10.97
N ILE A 93 -4.10 3.38 10.27
CA ILE A 93 -2.81 2.88 9.78
C ILE A 93 -2.03 3.91 8.95
N PRO A 94 -2.61 4.56 7.92
CA PRO A 94 -1.84 5.53 7.13
C PRO A 94 -1.31 6.70 7.96
N HIS A 95 -2.06 7.16 8.95
CA HIS A 95 -1.63 8.24 9.84
C HIS A 95 -0.57 7.79 10.83
N ALA A 96 -0.73 6.60 11.42
CA ALA A 96 0.24 6.03 12.36
C ALA A 96 1.59 5.77 11.68
N VAL A 97 1.57 5.21 10.46
CA VAL A 97 2.77 4.98 9.65
C VAL A 97 3.47 6.30 9.33
N LYS A 98 2.74 7.30 8.85
CA LYS A 98 3.32 8.61 8.53
C LYS A 98 4.00 9.24 9.74
N LEU A 99 3.34 9.27 10.90
CA LEU A 99 3.90 9.78 12.14
C LEU A 99 5.12 8.96 12.60
N TRP A 100 5.09 7.65 12.38
CA TRP A 100 6.24 6.79 12.67
C TRP A 100 7.43 7.09 11.77
N VAL A 101 7.24 7.27 10.46
CA VAL A 101 8.29 7.66 9.51
C VAL A 101 8.91 9.01 9.90
N GLU A 102 8.10 9.99 10.26
CA GLU A 102 8.57 11.29 10.74
C GLU A 102 9.44 11.16 12.02
N ARG A 103 9.11 10.20 12.93
CA ARG A 103 9.93 9.89 14.11
C ARG A 103 11.22 9.18 13.74
N TYR A 104 11.17 8.23 12.81
CA TYR A 104 12.33 7.50 12.32
C TYR A 104 13.36 8.43 11.67
N GLU A 105 12.92 9.40 10.87
CA GLU A 105 13.79 10.40 10.25
C GLU A 105 14.45 11.34 11.28
N LYS A 106 13.84 11.56 12.43
CA LYS A 106 14.40 12.38 13.52
C LYS A 106 15.37 11.59 14.42
N ASP A 107 14.96 10.40 14.82
CA ASP A 107 15.71 9.50 15.69
C ASP A 107 15.38 8.05 15.31
N SER A 108 16.27 7.43 14.55
CA SER A 108 16.06 6.11 13.98
C SER A 108 16.07 4.98 15.02
N LYS A 109 16.88 5.10 16.10
CA LYS A 109 17.03 4.02 17.10
C LYS A 109 15.73 3.72 17.86
N PRO A 110 15.09 4.66 18.58
CA PRO A 110 13.86 4.37 19.30
C PRO A 110 12.70 4.02 18.37
N ALA A 111 12.64 4.62 17.17
CA ALA A 111 11.62 4.28 16.18
C ALA A 111 11.81 2.84 15.66
N MET A 112 13.04 2.37 15.46
CA MET A 112 13.34 0.98 15.11
C MET A 112 12.89 0.02 16.21
N VAL A 113 13.21 0.30 17.47
CA VAL A 113 12.77 -0.53 18.60
C VAL A 113 11.23 -0.61 18.68
N GLU A 114 10.54 0.50 18.44
CA GLU A 114 9.07 0.54 18.37
C GLU A 114 8.53 -0.39 17.27
N LEU A 115 9.13 -0.33 16.06
CA LEU A 115 8.72 -1.16 14.93
C LEU A 115 8.99 -2.64 15.16
N LEU A 116 10.18 -3.01 15.66
CA LEU A 116 10.51 -4.40 15.98
C LEU A 116 9.63 -4.93 17.12
N THR A 117 9.34 -4.10 18.12
CA THR A 117 8.35 -4.43 19.17
C THR A 117 7.01 -4.78 18.56
N MET A 118 6.50 -3.94 17.63
CA MET A 118 5.25 -4.22 16.92
C MET A 118 5.31 -5.52 16.11
N LEU A 119 6.44 -5.79 15.45
CA LEU A 119 6.65 -7.02 14.67
C LEU A 119 6.54 -8.27 15.56
N PHE A 120 7.21 -8.28 16.71
CA PHE A 120 7.18 -9.42 17.64
C PHE A 120 5.81 -9.58 18.29
N GLU A 121 5.20 -8.49 18.74
CA GLU A 121 3.83 -8.51 19.27
C GLU A 121 2.82 -8.96 18.20
N ALA A 122 3.01 -8.63 16.92
CA ALA A 122 2.17 -9.14 15.83
C ALA A 122 2.32 -10.64 15.63
N CYS A 123 3.51 -11.20 15.86
CA CYS A 123 3.74 -12.64 15.91
C CYS A 123 3.13 -13.30 17.16
N GLY A 124 2.57 -12.51 18.09
CA GLY A 124 1.94 -13.02 19.31
C GLY A 124 2.86 -13.11 20.51
N ALA A 125 4.09 -12.62 20.44
CA ALA A 125 4.99 -12.58 21.58
C ALA A 125 4.48 -11.59 22.63
N LYS A 126 4.36 -12.04 23.89
CA LYS A 126 3.88 -11.20 25.01
C LYS A 126 5.00 -10.70 25.90
N TYR A 127 6.01 -11.51 26.07
CA TYR A 127 7.12 -11.25 26.99
C TYR A 127 8.45 -11.47 26.27
N TYR A 128 9.23 -10.41 26.13
CA TYR A 128 10.62 -10.41 25.67
C TYR A 128 11.32 -9.17 26.23
N ASP A 129 12.63 -9.22 26.37
CA ASP A 129 13.40 -8.09 26.86
C ASP A 129 13.57 -7.07 25.73
N LYS A 130 13.10 -5.83 25.94
CA LYS A 130 13.28 -4.74 24.99
C LYS A 130 14.70 -4.17 25.00
N GLY A 131 15.44 -4.40 26.09
CA GLY A 131 16.84 -4.02 26.20
C GLY A 131 17.70 -4.66 25.11
N ASP A 132 17.44 -5.93 24.78
CA ASP A 132 18.14 -6.65 23.73
C ASP A 132 18.05 -5.97 22.35
N LEU A 133 16.96 -5.24 22.08
CA LEU A 133 16.78 -4.52 20.82
C LEU A 133 17.53 -3.18 20.79
N VAL A 134 17.73 -2.57 21.96
CA VAL A 134 18.47 -1.31 22.10
C VAL A 134 19.97 -1.55 22.01
N ASP A 135 20.44 -2.66 22.62
CA ASP A 135 21.86 -3.00 22.76
C ASP A 135 22.44 -3.70 21.51
N GLU A 136 21.70 -3.75 20.39
CA GLU A 136 22.11 -4.39 19.13
C GLU A 136 22.47 -5.89 19.30
N THR A 137 21.79 -6.57 20.20
CA THR A 137 21.91 -8.02 20.41
C THR A 137 21.70 -8.78 19.09
N ASP A 138 22.38 -9.89 18.92
CA ASP A 138 22.28 -10.73 17.74
C ASP A 138 20.81 -11.16 17.48
N VAL A 139 20.41 -11.16 16.21
CA VAL A 139 19.08 -11.57 15.78
C VAL A 139 18.73 -12.98 16.29
N ASP A 140 19.71 -13.89 16.24
CA ASP A 140 19.51 -15.28 16.66
C ASP A 140 19.22 -15.39 18.16
N ASP A 141 19.87 -14.63 19.00
CA ASP A 141 19.64 -14.62 20.46
C ASP A 141 18.23 -14.13 20.79
N VAL A 142 17.79 -13.03 20.15
CA VAL A 142 16.43 -12.50 20.31
C VAL A 142 15.40 -13.52 19.84
N VAL A 143 15.61 -14.16 18.71
CA VAL A 143 14.71 -15.20 18.19
C VAL A 143 14.65 -16.42 19.08
N VAL A 144 15.76 -16.86 19.65
CA VAL A 144 15.79 -17.96 20.64
C VAL A 144 14.97 -17.60 21.89
N ALA A 145 15.09 -16.38 22.40
CA ALA A 145 14.28 -15.89 23.52
C ALA A 145 12.78 -15.90 23.18
N LEU A 146 12.39 -15.40 22.01
CA LEU A 146 11.01 -15.40 21.52
C LEU A 146 10.45 -16.84 21.39
N VAL A 147 11.23 -17.77 20.84
CA VAL A 147 10.83 -19.19 20.73
C VAL A 147 10.66 -19.81 22.11
N SER A 148 11.50 -19.46 23.07
CA SER A 148 11.38 -19.94 24.46
C SER A 148 10.08 -19.46 25.11
N CYS A 149 9.69 -18.20 24.91
CA CYS A 149 8.39 -17.66 25.35
C CYS A 149 7.21 -18.43 24.71
N ALA A 150 7.28 -18.70 23.41
CA ALA A 150 6.24 -19.45 22.71
C ALA A 150 6.09 -20.88 23.24
N LYS A 151 7.19 -21.57 23.58
CA LYS A 151 7.18 -22.92 24.20
C LYS A 151 6.51 -22.94 25.59
N LYS A 152 6.57 -21.84 26.34
CA LYS A 152 5.87 -21.66 27.60
C LYS A 152 4.37 -21.39 27.45
N GLY A 153 3.85 -21.33 26.22
CA GLY A 153 2.44 -21.03 25.94
C GLY A 153 2.11 -19.53 25.98
N GLU A 154 3.10 -18.67 25.94
CA GLU A 154 2.96 -17.22 26.02
C GLU A 154 2.70 -16.55 24.67
N ALA A 155 2.60 -17.34 23.58
CA ALA A 155 2.28 -16.82 22.25
C ALA A 155 0.76 -16.78 22.00
N GLU A 156 0.25 -15.66 21.48
CA GLU A 156 -1.15 -15.47 21.11
C GLU A 156 -1.33 -15.50 19.58
N ASP A 157 -2.25 -16.32 19.09
CA ASP A 157 -2.55 -16.42 17.65
C ASP A 157 -3.66 -15.43 17.29
N TYR A 158 -3.29 -14.20 16.89
CA TYR A 158 -4.24 -13.18 16.46
C TYR A 158 -4.83 -13.48 15.08
N GLN A 159 -4.07 -14.13 14.21
CA GLN A 159 -4.48 -14.39 12.82
C GLN A 159 -5.61 -15.42 12.74
N ASN A 160 -5.57 -16.44 13.59
CA ASN A 160 -6.57 -17.52 13.62
C ASN A 160 -7.56 -17.37 14.79
N SER A 161 -7.50 -16.26 15.52
CA SER A 161 -8.39 -16.01 16.66
C SER A 161 -9.82 -15.79 16.20
N LYS A 162 -10.77 -16.45 16.88
CA LYS A 162 -12.22 -16.26 16.67
C LYS A 162 -12.77 -15.01 17.36
N LYS A 163 -11.94 -14.30 18.15
CA LYS A 163 -12.35 -13.09 18.84
C LYS A 163 -12.68 -11.98 17.81
N ARG A 164 -13.81 -11.31 18.01
CA ARG A 164 -14.31 -10.26 17.11
C ARG A 164 -13.31 -9.10 16.96
N GLU A 165 -12.54 -8.82 17.97
CA GLU A 165 -11.52 -7.76 18.00
C GLU A 165 -10.38 -8.00 16.99
N PHE A 166 -10.04 -9.27 16.68
CA PHE A 166 -8.95 -9.61 15.75
C PHE A 166 -9.45 -9.93 14.32
N LYS A 167 -10.73 -9.76 14.03
CA LYS A 167 -11.32 -10.09 12.72
C LYS A 167 -10.57 -9.45 11.54
N ASN A 168 -10.08 -8.25 11.71
CA ASN A 168 -9.41 -7.49 10.65
C ASN A 168 -7.88 -7.50 10.80
N PHE A 169 -7.34 -8.21 11.80
CA PHE A 169 -5.90 -8.19 12.13
C PHE A 169 -5.00 -8.49 10.93
N LYS A 170 -5.28 -9.56 10.19
CA LYS A 170 -4.51 -9.93 9.00
C LYS A 170 -4.48 -8.81 7.97
N GLY A 171 -5.64 -8.30 7.57
CA GLY A 171 -5.73 -7.22 6.58
C GLY A 171 -5.10 -5.91 7.05
N ASN A 172 -5.21 -5.60 8.35
CA ASN A 172 -4.57 -4.44 8.95
C ASN A 172 -3.04 -4.58 8.95
N LEU A 173 -2.51 -5.76 9.28
CA LEU A 173 -1.08 -6.03 9.26
C LEU A 173 -0.51 -5.92 7.84
N GLU A 174 -1.18 -6.49 6.85
CA GLU A 174 -0.83 -6.36 5.44
C GLU A 174 -0.84 -4.89 5.01
N SER A 175 -1.88 -4.14 5.37
CA SER A 175 -2.01 -2.71 5.07
C SER A 175 -0.93 -1.87 5.77
N PHE A 176 -0.54 -2.22 7.00
CA PHE A 176 0.52 -1.54 7.73
C PHE A 176 1.86 -1.62 6.95
N TRP A 177 2.29 -2.82 6.58
CA TRP A 177 3.54 -3.03 5.84
C TRP A 177 3.52 -2.39 4.45
N GLU A 178 2.38 -2.43 3.75
CA GLU A 178 2.23 -1.75 2.47
C GLU A 178 2.38 -0.23 2.58
N ASN A 179 1.71 0.38 3.58
CA ASN A 179 1.82 1.81 3.82
C ASN A 179 3.25 2.19 4.25
N LEU A 180 3.90 1.37 5.09
CA LEU A 180 5.27 1.61 5.54
C LEU A 180 6.25 1.66 4.36
N VAL A 181 6.23 0.66 3.49
CA VAL A 181 7.10 0.63 2.29
C VAL A 181 6.82 1.82 1.38
N ARG A 182 5.55 2.15 1.17
CA ARG A 182 5.15 3.28 0.33
C ARG A 182 5.63 4.62 0.89
N ASP A 183 5.47 4.84 2.19
CA ASP A 183 5.81 6.13 2.79
C ASP A 183 7.34 6.26 2.98
N CYS A 184 8.07 5.15 3.10
CA CYS A 184 9.54 5.11 3.15
C CYS A 184 10.24 5.22 1.78
N GLN A 185 9.52 5.17 0.65
CA GLN A 185 10.08 5.07 -0.70
C GLN A 185 11.03 6.22 -1.12
N HIS A 186 10.98 7.35 -0.43
CA HIS A 186 11.78 8.53 -0.76
C HIS A 186 13.06 8.68 0.08
N GLY A 187 13.27 7.83 1.06
CA GLY A 187 14.42 7.89 1.96
C GLY A 187 14.67 6.56 2.66
N PRO A 188 13.98 6.26 3.77
CA PRO A 188 14.27 5.12 4.65
C PRO A 188 14.21 3.74 3.99
N LEU A 189 13.52 3.59 2.86
CA LEU A 189 13.50 2.32 2.10
C LEU A 189 14.89 1.95 1.57
N PHE A 190 15.76 2.94 1.34
CA PHE A 190 17.06 2.77 0.71
C PHE A 190 18.24 3.10 1.65
N ASP A 191 18.00 3.24 2.95
CA ASP A 191 19.01 3.56 3.95
C ASP A 191 19.90 2.36 4.34
N LYS A 192 19.55 1.14 3.86
CA LYS A 192 20.22 -0.14 4.16
C LYS A 192 20.24 -0.50 5.66
N VAL A 193 19.36 0.08 6.45
CA VAL A 193 19.26 -0.15 7.89
C VAL A 193 17.86 -0.65 8.25
N LEU A 194 16.84 0.14 7.94
CA LEU A 194 15.46 -0.12 8.36
C LEU A 194 14.96 -1.49 7.90
N PHE A 195 14.93 -1.67 6.59
CA PHE A 195 14.34 -2.88 6.01
C PHE A 195 15.28 -4.08 6.10
N ASP A 196 16.60 -3.88 6.11
CA ASP A 196 17.57 -4.96 6.33
C ASP A 196 17.35 -5.60 7.71
N LYS A 197 17.26 -4.78 8.77
CA LYS A 197 16.98 -5.26 10.12
C LYS A 197 15.62 -5.95 10.23
N CYS A 198 14.57 -5.37 9.63
CA CYS A 198 13.24 -5.98 9.60
C CYS A 198 13.24 -7.32 8.86
N MET A 199 13.92 -7.42 7.71
CA MET A 199 14.01 -8.66 6.93
C MET A 199 14.73 -9.76 7.70
N ASP A 200 15.83 -9.45 8.39
CA ASP A 200 16.57 -10.42 9.19
C ASP A 200 15.67 -11.09 10.22
N TYR A 201 14.89 -10.32 10.98
CA TYR A 201 13.93 -10.88 11.93
C TYR A 201 12.77 -11.62 11.25
N ILE A 202 12.22 -11.11 10.15
CA ILE A 202 11.12 -11.76 9.42
C ILE A 202 11.59 -13.12 8.87
N ILE A 203 12.78 -13.18 8.27
CA ILE A 203 13.36 -14.43 7.74
C ILE A 203 13.59 -15.41 8.90
N ALA A 204 14.29 -14.99 9.94
CA ALA A 204 14.59 -15.84 11.08
C ALA A 204 13.30 -16.39 11.74
N LEU A 205 12.29 -15.55 11.97
CA LEU A 205 11.00 -15.98 12.52
C LEU A 205 10.22 -16.90 11.59
N SER A 206 10.37 -16.78 10.27
CA SER A 206 9.72 -17.66 9.30
C SER A 206 10.25 -19.10 9.33
N CYS A 207 11.46 -19.29 9.86
CA CYS A 207 12.12 -20.59 10.00
C CYS A 207 11.97 -21.22 11.40
N THR A 208 11.31 -20.53 12.34
CA THR A 208 11.16 -21.02 13.73
C THR A 208 10.15 -22.15 13.90
N PRO A 209 10.28 -23.00 14.95
CA PRO A 209 9.33 -24.08 15.25
C PRO A 209 7.90 -23.61 15.57
N PRO A 210 7.63 -22.50 16.29
CA PRO A 210 6.28 -22.05 16.59
C PRO A 210 5.51 -21.68 15.33
N ARG A 211 4.37 -22.36 15.10
CA ARG A 211 3.53 -22.15 13.90
C ARG A 211 3.07 -20.70 13.74
N VAL A 212 2.71 -20.05 14.84
CA VAL A 212 2.20 -18.68 14.82
C VAL A 212 3.25 -17.72 14.27
N TYR A 213 4.51 -17.85 14.73
CA TYR A 213 5.62 -17.02 14.25
C TYR A 213 5.85 -17.23 12.77
N ARG A 214 5.95 -18.49 12.31
CA ARG A 214 6.14 -18.78 10.90
C ARG A 214 5.05 -18.17 10.02
N GLN A 215 3.78 -18.34 10.40
CA GLN A 215 2.65 -17.86 9.60
C GLN A 215 2.64 -16.34 9.47
N VAL A 216 2.84 -15.64 10.58
CA VAL A 216 2.81 -14.17 10.59
C VAL A 216 4.04 -13.60 9.89
N ALA A 217 5.23 -14.15 10.17
CA ALA A 217 6.47 -13.72 9.51
C ALA A 217 6.42 -13.95 7.98
N SER A 218 5.97 -15.14 7.54
CA SER A 218 5.78 -15.40 6.10
C SER A 218 4.78 -14.45 5.45
N LEU A 219 3.68 -14.12 6.14
CA LEU A 219 2.70 -13.14 5.64
C LEU A 219 3.34 -11.77 5.45
N MET A 220 4.12 -11.30 6.44
CA MET A 220 4.84 -10.03 6.36
C MET A 220 5.88 -10.03 5.25
N GLY A 221 6.69 -11.09 5.13
CA GLY A 221 7.69 -11.23 4.07
C GLY A 221 7.07 -11.18 2.67
N LEU A 222 6.00 -11.93 2.43
CA LEU A 222 5.27 -11.91 1.15
C LEU A 222 4.66 -10.54 0.86
N ARG A 223 4.19 -9.82 1.88
CA ARG A 223 3.66 -8.47 1.70
C ARG A 223 4.74 -7.46 1.36
N LEU A 224 5.92 -7.56 2.01
CA LEU A 224 7.08 -6.76 1.66
C LEU A 224 7.49 -6.97 0.20
N VAL A 225 7.63 -8.23 -0.24
CA VAL A 225 7.95 -8.54 -1.65
C VAL A 225 6.95 -7.91 -2.61
N THR A 226 5.65 -8.05 -2.33
CA THR A 226 4.60 -7.46 -3.16
C THR A 226 4.72 -5.93 -3.24
N SER A 227 5.04 -5.28 -2.13
CA SER A 227 5.23 -3.84 -2.07
C SER A 227 6.51 -3.41 -2.80
N TYR A 228 7.61 -4.15 -2.66
CA TYR A 228 8.86 -3.90 -3.39
C TYR A 228 8.68 -4.03 -4.91
N ILE A 229 7.93 -5.04 -5.38
CA ILE A 229 7.57 -5.19 -6.80
C ILE A 229 6.81 -3.95 -7.30
N SER A 230 5.87 -3.44 -6.52
CA SER A 230 5.10 -2.25 -6.88
C SER A 230 6.00 -1.02 -7.04
N ILE A 231 6.90 -0.77 -6.07
CA ILE A 231 7.87 0.33 -6.12
C ILE A 231 8.86 0.13 -7.28
N ALA A 232 9.40 -1.09 -7.48
CA ALA A 232 10.33 -1.38 -8.58
C ALA A 232 9.69 -1.13 -9.95
N ASN A 233 8.42 -1.48 -10.15
CA ASN A 233 7.71 -1.20 -11.40
C ASN A 233 7.50 0.29 -11.63
N MET A 234 7.19 1.05 -10.59
CA MET A 234 7.11 2.52 -10.66
C MET A 234 8.47 3.12 -11.05
N LEU A 235 9.56 2.69 -10.40
CA LEU A 235 10.91 3.15 -10.70
C LEU A 235 11.37 2.75 -12.11
N ARG A 236 11.03 1.55 -12.59
CA ARG A 236 11.31 1.14 -13.99
C ARG A 236 10.61 2.06 -15.00
N SER A 237 9.36 2.43 -14.75
CA SER A 237 8.63 3.38 -15.59
C SER A 237 9.27 4.78 -15.58
N GLN A 238 9.71 5.26 -14.41
CA GLN A 238 10.43 6.53 -14.28
C GLN A 238 11.78 6.50 -15.00
N ARG A 239 12.53 5.38 -14.88
CA ARG A 239 13.81 5.19 -15.56
C ARG A 239 13.65 5.22 -17.07
N GLU A 240 12.63 4.56 -17.61
CA GLU A 240 12.35 4.56 -19.05
C GLU A 240 11.99 5.97 -19.55
N THR A 241 11.21 6.73 -18.80
CA THR A 241 10.90 8.13 -19.11
C THR A 241 12.16 9.00 -19.12
N THR A 242 13.02 8.85 -18.10
CA THR A 242 14.30 9.57 -17.99
C THR A 242 15.22 9.19 -19.16
N ARG A 243 15.28 7.92 -19.57
CA ARG A 243 16.05 7.44 -20.72
C ARG A 243 15.61 8.13 -22.00
N ARG A 244 14.29 8.19 -22.27
CA ARG A 244 13.76 8.87 -23.46
C ARG A 244 14.11 10.36 -23.48
N GLN A 245 14.05 11.03 -22.32
CA GLN A 245 14.46 12.43 -22.20
C GLN A 245 15.95 12.60 -22.47
N LEU A 246 16.79 11.71 -21.94
CA LEU A 246 18.23 11.72 -22.16
C LEU A 246 18.59 11.52 -23.63
N ASP A 247 17.95 10.56 -24.30
CA ASP A 247 18.16 10.30 -25.73
C ASP A 247 17.73 11.50 -26.60
N ALA A 248 16.65 12.18 -26.22
CA ALA A 248 16.19 13.39 -26.90
C ALA A 248 17.18 14.56 -26.74
N GLU A 249 17.75 14.76 -25.54
CA GLU A 249 18.74 15.81 -25.30
C GLU A 249 20.08 15.51 -26.01
N LYS A 250 20.56 14.27 -26.00
CA LYS A 250 21.76 13.85 -26.74
C LYS A 250 21.63 14.08 -28.24
N LYS A 251 20.44 13.87 -28.82
CA LYS A 251 20.19 14.16 -30.26
C LYS A 251 20.31 15.64 -30.59
N LYS A 252 20.06 16.52 -29.63
CA LYS A 252 20.24 17.99 -29.81
C LYS A 252 21.70 18.43 -29.75
N LYS A 253 22.66 17.51 -29.58
CA LYS A 253 24.10 17.78 -29.38
C LYS A 253 24.39 18.78 -28.26
N THR A 254 23.52 18.88 -27.26
CA THR A 254 23.68 19.77 -26.11
C THR A 254 24.34 18.97 -25.00
N GLU A 255 25.64 19.08 -24.85
CA GLU A 255 26.34 18.68 -23.65
C GLU A 255 26.20 19.80 -22.62
N GLY A 256 25.55 19.51 -21.48
CA GLY A 256 25.29 20.54 -20.49
C GLY A 256 24.74 19.96 -19.18
N PRO A 257 24.57 20.79 -18.15
CA PRO A 257 24.18 20.36 -16.82
C PRO A 257 22.85 19.58 -16.79
N ARG A 258 22.00 19.75 -17.79
CA ARG A 258 20.74 19.00 -17.93
C ARG A 258 20.97 17.54 -18.29
N VAL A 259 21.92 17.25 -19.20
CA VAL A 259 22.28 15.86 -19.56
C VAL A 259 22.91 15.14 -18.37
N GLU A 260 23.79 15.83 -17.64
CA GLU A 260 24.40 15.32 -16.42
C GLU A 260 23.34 15.00 -15.35
N SER A 261 22.41 15.92 -15.09
CA SER A 261 21.31 15.71 -14.15
C SER A 261 20.43 14.51 -14.53
N LEU A 262 20.11 14.34 -15.82
CA LEU A 262 19.36 13.18 -16.31
C LEU A 262 20.15 11.87 -16.18
N ASN A 263 21.45 11.88 -16.42
CA ASN A 263 22.32 10.71 -16.21
C ASN A 263 22.35 10.32 -14.73
N ASN A 264 22.54 11.26 -13.83
CA ASN A 264 22.56 11.01 -12.37
C ASN A 264 21.23 10.43 -11.91
N ARG A 265 20.11 11.01 -12.36
CA ARG A 265 18.76 10.48 -12.06
C ARG A 265 18.54 9.07 -12.62
N PHE A 266 19.05 8.79 -13.81
CA PHE A 266 18.95 7.46 -14.42
C PHE A 266 19.75 6.43 -13.61
N SER A 267 20.98 6.77 -13.20
CA SER A 267 21.86 5.93 -12.39
C SER A 267 21.26 5.67 -10.99
N ASP A 268 20.81 6.71 -10.28
CA ASP A 268 20.15 6.60 -8.98
C ASP A 268 18.90 5.69 -9.04
N THR A 269 18.07 5.87 -10.06
CA THR A 269 16.90 5.02 -10.23
C THR A 269 17.28 3.56 -10.52
N HIS A 270 18.36 3.33 -11.25
CA HIS A 270 18.86 1.97 -11.53
C HIS A 270 19.37 1.29 -10.26
N GLU A 271 20.15 2.00 -9.45
CA GLU A 271 20.68 1.52 -8.18
C GLU A 271 19.55 1.13 -7.21
N LYS A 272 18.52 1.98 -7.09
CA LYS A 272 17.34 1.70 -6.28
C LYS A 272 16.59 0.45 -6.73
N ILE A 273 16.45 0.21 -8.03
CA ILE A 273 15.83 -1.01 -8.57
C ILE A 273 16.66 -2.23 -8.20
N THR A 274 17.98 -2.17 -8.37
CA THR A 274 18.91 -3.27 -8.04
C THR A 274 18.81 -3.61 -6.56
N LEU A 275 18.81 -2.61 -5.68
CA LEU A 275 18.66 -2.81 -4.24
C LEU A 275 17.34 -3.51 -3.89
N LEU A 276 16.22 -3.09 -4.49
CA LEU A 276 14.93 -3.76 -4.28
C LEU A 276 14.96 -5.23 -4.76
N GLU A 277 15.62 -5.52 -5.87
CA GLU A 277 15.79 -6.89 -6.37
C GLU A 277 16.64 -7.75 -5.42
N GLU A 278 17.66 -7.18 -4.81
CA GLU A 278 18.49 -7.82 -3.77
C GLU A 278 17.66 -8.10 -2.50
N MET A 279 16.89 -7.13 -2.03
CA MET A 279 16.01 -7.28 -0.88
C MET A 279 14.96 -8.38 -1.10
N MET A 280 14.34 -8.44 -2.29
CA MET A 280 13.43 -9.51 -2.64
C MET A 280 14.12 -10.88 -2.66
N ARG A 281 15.33 -10.95 -3.25
CA ARG A 281 16.11 -12.20 -3.28
C ARG A 281 16.43 -12.67 -1.86
N LYS A 282 16.85 -11.77 -0.97
CA LYS A 282 17.15 -12.09 0.43
C LYS A 282 15.96 -12.78 1.12
N ILE A 283 14.72 -12.29 0.91
CA ILE A 283 13.51 -12.90 1.51
C ILE A 283 13.25 -14.34 1.00
N PHE A 284 13.65 -14.67 -0.24
CA PHE A 284 13.41 -16.00 -0.81
C PHE A 284 14.57 -17.00 -0.61
N THR A 285 15.75 -16.54 -0.27
CA THR A 285 16.96 -17.39 -0.13
C THR A 285 17.41 -17.58 1.30
N GLY A 286 17.02 -16.70 2.20
CA GLY A 286 17.26 -16.82 3.65
C GLY A 286 16.18 -17.60 4.31
#